data_0041fd69204dfa642eefcda9a15f8f2e
#
_entry.id   0041fd69204dfa642eefcda9a15f8f2e
#
_cell.length_a   1.000
_cell.length_b   1.000
_cell.length_c   1.000
_cell.angle_alpha   90.00
_cell.angle_beta   90.00
_cell.angle_gamma   90.00
#
_symmetry.space_group_name_H-M   'P 1'
#
loop_
_entity.id
_entity.type
_entity.pdbx_description
1 polymer ?
#
loop_
_entity_poly.entity_id
_entity_poly.type
_entity_poly.pdbx_seq_one_letter_code
_entity_poly.pdbx_strand_id
1 'polypeptide(L)'
;TMHSNDSILILATLAHELIHAYDDCVNKHGAVFRAAALAIGLEGKMTATTAGAELTATLSEYVELLGEIPHFALTHIPKDKGRNGNKLVCHDCDFKANTSAKWAQQINPYFVCPVCQSQNTSIITK
;
A
#
# COMPACT_ATOMS: atom_id res chain seq x y z
N THR A 1 6.57 -9.25 1.60
CA THR A 1 7.15 -10.17 2.59
C THR A 1 6.11 -10.97 3.36
N MET A 2 5.00 -10.39 3.80
CA MET A 2 3.89 -11.18 4.37
C MET A 2 3.31 -12.22 3.40
N HIS A 3 3.62 -12.12 2.12
CA HIS A 3 3.16 -13.01 1.06
C HIS A 3 4.26 -13.94 0.53
N SER A 4 5.40 -14.04 1.22
CA SER A 4 6.52 -14.89 0.83
C SER A 4 6.90 -15.85 1.96
N ASN A 5 7.29 -17.07 1.59
CA ASN A 5 7.91 -18.05 2.47
C ASN A 5 9.44 -18.05 2.31
N ASP A 6 10.00 -17.17 1.49
CA ASP A 6 11.43 -17.05 1.25
C ASP A 6 12.11 -16.39 2.44
N SER A 7 12.92 -17.15 3.17
CA SER A 7 13.64 -16.70 4.36
C SER A 7 14.61 -15.55 4.07
N ILE A 8 15.25 -15.55 2.90
CA ILE A 8 16.19 -14.48 2.51
C ILE A 8 15.43 -13.18 2.29
N LEU A 9 14.28 -13.23 1.62
CA LEU A 9 13.43 -12.05 1.40
C LEU A 9 12.86 -11.50 2.71
N ILE A 10 12.51 -12.38 3.65
CA ILE A 10 12.04 -11.98 4.99
C ILE A 10 13.16 -11.30 5.75
N LEU A 11 14.37 -11.86 5.76
CA LEU A 11 15.52 -11.29 6.43
C LEU A 11 15.98 -9.96 5.81
N ALA A 12 15.95 -9.84 4.49
CA ALA A 12 16.24 -8.58 3.80
C ALA A 12 15.23 -7.47 4.18
N THR A 13 13.95 -7.84 4.34
CA THR A 13 12.94 -6.90 4.83
C THR A 13 13.18 -6.54 6.29
N LEU A 14 13.54 -7.50 7.13
CA LEU A 14 13.90 -7.22 8.53
C LEU A 14 15.08 -6.25 8.59
N ALA A 15 16.11 -6.45 7.77
CA ALA A 15 17.25 -5.53 7.68
C ALA A 15 16.81 -4.10 7.30
N HIS A 16 15.87 -3.95 6.37
CA HIS A 16 15.25 -2.67 6.01
C HIS A 16 14.55 -2.00 7.21
N GLU A 17 13.73 -2.76 7.92
CA GLU A 17 12.99 -2.25 9.08
C GLU A 17 13.92 -1.92 10.27
N LEU A 18 15.02 -2.64 10.43
CA LEU A 18 16.02 -2.35 11.47
C LEU A 18 16.72 -1.00 11.21
N ILE A 19 16.92 -0.58 9.96
CA ILE A 19 17.44 0.76 9.65
C ILE A 19 16.44 1.83 10.12
N HIS A 20 15.14 1.62 9.89
CA HIS A 20 14.12 2.52 10.39
C HIS A 20 14.11 2.59 11.92
N ALA A 21 14.26 1.45 12.59
CA ALA A 21 14.33 1.40 14.05
C ALA A 21 15.59 2.12 14.58
N TYR A 22 16.71 2.04 13.86
CA TYR A 22 17.97 2.68 14.26
C TYR A 22 17.89 4.21 14.23
N ASP A 23 17.15 4.80 13.30
CA ASP A 23 16.99 6.25 13.15
C ASP A 23 15.64 6.79 13.69
N ASP A 24 14.94 5.99 14.50
CA ASP A 24 13.60 6.31 15.03
C ASP A 24 12.59 6.74 13.96
N CYS A 25 12.75 6.24 12.74
CA CYS A 25 11.92 6.57 11.57
C CYS A 25 11.97 8.06 11.16
N VAL A 26 12.90 8.85 11.69
CA VAL A 26 12.97 10.31 11.48
C VAL A 26 13.26 10.63 10.01
N ASN A 27 14.20 9.92 9.41
CA ASN A 27 14.65 10.18 8.05
C ASN A 27 13.82 9.45 6.97
N LYS A 28 12.83 8.64 7.36
CA LYS A 28 12.03 7.82 6.42
C LYS A 28 12.95 7.09 5.44
N HIS A 29 12.78 7.30 4.13
CA HIS A 29 13.63 6.73 3.08
C HIS A 29 14.57 7.78 2.45
N GLY A 30 14.95 8.81 3.21
CA GLY A 30 15.84 9.89 2.78
C GLY A 30 17.31 9.49 2.67
N ALA A 31 18.18 10.51 2.61
CA ALA A 31 19.61 10.29 2.37
C ALA A 31 20.31 9.45 3.45
N VAL A 32 19.93 9.65 4.72
CA VAL A 32 20.51 8.89 5.86
C VAL A 32 20.13 7.42 5.76
N PHE A 33 18.85 7.12 5.57
CA PHE A 33 18.36 5.76 5.35
C PHE A 33 19.07 5.12 4.15
N ARG A 34 19.15 5.84 3.03
CA ARG A 34 19.81 5.34 1.82
C ARG A 34 21.29 4.99 2.07
N ALA A 35 22.02 5.84 2.79
CA ALA A 35 23.43 5.56 3.10
C ALA A 35 23.56 4.28 3.94
N ALA A 36 22.74 4.10 4.97
CA ALA A 36 22.72 2.90 5.81
C ALA A 36 22.30 1.66 5.03
N ALA A 37 21.26 1.76 4.20
CA ALA A 37 20.76 0.65 3.39
C ALA A 37 21.84 0.14 2.40
N LEU A 38 22.50 1.04 1.70
CA LEU A 38 23.57 0.69 0.78
C LEU A 38 24.79 0.12 1.52
N ALA A 39 25.13 0.64 2.71
CA ALA A 39 26.25 0.16 3.51
C ALA A 39 26.07 -1.29 3.98
N ILE A 40 24.87 -1.76 4.20
CA ILE A 40 24.58 -3.17 4.56
C ILE A 40 24.28 -4.05 3.35
N GLY A 41 24.36 -3.52 2.12
CA GLY A 41 24.12 -4.27 0.89
C GLY A 41 22.68 -4.39 0.44
N LEU A 42 21.78 -3.52 0.91
CA LEU A 42 20.46 -3.37 0.33
C LEU A 42 20.50 -2.53 -0.94
N GLU A 43 19.78 -2.94 -1.96
CA GLU A 43 19.76 -2.32 -3.29
C GLU A 43 18.35 -1.94 -3.73
N GLY A 44 18.25 -1.19 -4.84
CA GLY A 44 16.99 -0.83 -5.49
C GLY A 44 16.38 0.47 -4.96
N LYS A 45 15.07 0.57 -5.07
CA LYS A 45 14.32 1.74 -4.62
C LYS A 45 14.22 1.73 -3.10
N MET A 46 14.60 2.80 -2.42
CA MET A 46 14.65 2.84 -0.94
C MET A 46 13.31 2.53 -0.25
N THR A 47 12.18 2.75 -0.92
CA THR A 47 10.85 2.34 -0.45
C THR A 47 10.49 0.88 -0.73
N ALA A 48 11.36 0.13 -1.40
CA ALA A 48 11.17 -1.27 -1.80
C ALA A 48 12.53 -1.89 -2.13
N THR A 49 13.41 -1.97 -1.11
CA THR A 49 14.76 -2.51 -1.27
C THR A 49 14.76 -4.04 -1.37
N THR A 50 15.79 -4.57 -2.00
CA THR A 50 16.12 -6.00 -2.07
C THR A 50 17.54 -6.22 -1.58
N ALA A 51 17.87 -7.44 -1.18
CA ALA A 51 19.26 -7.79 -0.88
C ALA A 51 20.09 -7.80 -2.16
N GLY A 52 21.24 -7.13 -2.16
CA GLY A 52 22.26 -7.28 -3.17
C GLY A 52 22.99 -8.63 -3.04
N ALA A 53 23.91 -8.92 -3.96
CA ALA A 53 24.57 -10.22 -4.01
C ALA A 53 25.33 -10.59 -2.72
N GLU A 54 26.10 -9.66 -2.15
CA GLU A 54 26.85 -9.89 -0.92
C GLU A 54 25.94 -10.12 0.28
N LEU A 55 24.92 -9.29 0.44
CA LEU A 55 23.94 -9.46 1.51
C LEU A 55 23.16 -10.78 1.35
N THR A 56 22.78 -11.14 0.13
CA THR A 56 22.13 -12.41 -0.16
C THR A 56 23.00 -13.60 0.27
N ALA A 57 24.30 -13.59 -0.03
CA ALA A 57 25.23 -14.64 0.39
C ALA A 57 25.29 -14.75 1.93
N THR A 58 25.45 -13.62 2.61
CA THR A 58 25.47 -13.57 4.08
C THR A 58 24.16 -14.09 4.70
N LEU A 59 23.01 -13.66 4.16
CA LEU A 59 21.72 -14.12 4.64
C LEU A 59 21.51 -15.63 4.40
N SER A 60 22.03 -16.15 3.27
CA SER A 60 21.97 -17.60 2.99
C SER A 60 22.76 -18.40 4.01
N GLU A 61 23.95 -17.93 4.41
CA GLU A 61 24.74 -18.58 5.48
C GLU A 61 23.97 -18.62 6.82
N TYR A 62 23.25 -17.54 7.15
CA TYR A 62 22.40 -17.54 8.35
C TYR A 62 21.23 -18.52 8.25
N VAL A 63 20.59 -18.62 7.10
CA VAL A 63 19.51 -19.57 6.87
C VAL A 63 20.02 -21.02 6.96
N GLU A 64 21.22 -21.30 6.40
CA GLU A 64 21.83 -22.62 6.51
C GLU A 64 22.18 -22.98 7.97
N LEU A 65 22.66 -22.02 8.75
CA LEU A 65 23.04 -22.22 10.14
C LEU A 65 21.85 -22.36 11.09
N LEU A 66 20.84 -21.52 10.93
CA LEU A 66 19.72 -21.38 11.86
C LEU A 66 18.45 -22.12 11.41
N GLY A 67 18.41 -22.55 10.17
CA GLY A 67 17.22 -23.12 9.51
C GLY A 67 16.31 -22.05 8.90
N GLU A 68 15.36 -22.53 8.11
CA GLU A 68 14.33 -21.70 7.49
C GLU A 68 13.46 -21.00 8.55
N ILE A 69 13.07 -19.76 8.26
CA ILE A 69 12.15 -19.03 9.13
C ILE A 69 10.78 -19.74 9.09
N PRO A 70 10.22 -20.18 10.22
CA PRO A 70 8.93 -20.84 10.27
C PRO A 70 7.80 -19.83 10.03
N HIS A 71 7.61 -19.46 8.78
CA HIS A 71 6.65 -18.45 8.34
C HIS A 71 5.77 -19.00 7.22
N PHE A 72 4.48 -18.79 7.34
CA PHE A 72 3.52 -19.10 6.28
C PHE A 72 3.11 -17.81 5.57
N ALA A 73 3.26 -17.78 4.25
CA ALA A 73 2.78 -16.66 3.46
C ALA A 73 1.26 -16.46 3.66
N LEU A 74 0.87 -15.23 3.93
CA LEU A 74 -0.55 -14.89 3.96
C LEU A 74 -1.12 -14.99 2.54
N THR A 75 -2.22 -15.71 2.39
CA THR A 75 -2.94 -15.74 1.13
C THR A 75 -3.46 -14.33 0.83
N HIS A 76 -3.02 -13.78 -0.30
CA HIS A 76 -3.56 -12.50 -0.77
C HIS A 76 -5.02 -12.72 -1.18
N ILE A 77 -5.94 -12.37 -0.29
CA ILE A 77 -7.34 -12.22 -0.67
C ILE A 77 -7.42 -10.90 -1.43
N PRO A 78 -7.68 -10.90 -2.75
CA PRO A 78 -7.84 -9.66 -3.49
C PRO A 78 -8.93 -8.85 -2.79
N LYS A 79 -8.58 -7.70 -2.23
CA LYS A 79 -9.61 -6.77 -1.77
C LYS A 79 -10.39 -6.39 -3.00
N ASP A 80 -11.65 -6.79 -3.03
CA ASP A 80 -12.55 -6.32 -4.05
C ASP A 80 -12.43 -4.79 -4.10
N LYS A 81 -12.00 -4.25 -5.24
CA LYS A 81 -11.81 -2.81 -5.41
C LYS A 81 -13.18 -2.11 -5.47
N GLY A 82 -14.08 -2.53 -4.62
CA GLY A 82 -15.45 -2.04 -4.47
C GLY A 82 -15.56 -0.61 -3.93
N ARG A 83 -14.65 0.28 -4.35
CA ARG A 83 -14.79 1.73 -4.12
C ARG A 83 -15.36 2.49 -5.31
N ASN A 84 -15.95 1.83 -6.24
CA ASN A 84 -16.85 2.47 -7.19
C ASN A 84 -18.24 2.56 -6.55
N GLY A 85 -18.35 3.35 -5.48
CA GLY A 85 -19.64 3.72 -4.92
C GLY A 85 -20.52 4.43 -5.95
N ASN A 86 -21.80 4.50 -5.65
CA ASN A 86 -22.74 5.27 -6.44
C ASN A 86 -22.26 6.73 -6.54
N LYS A 87 -22.52 7.37 -7.65
CA LYS A 87 -22.13 8.76 -7.90
C LYS A 87 -23.34 9.65 -8.01
N LEU A 88 -23.31 10.76 -7.29
CA LEU A 88 -24.19 11.89 -7.50
C LEU A 88 -23.58 12.74 -8.63
N VAL A 89 -24.35 13.06 -9.64
CA VAL A 89 -23.89 13.84 -10.80
C VAL A 89 -24.87 14.97 -11.08
N CYS A 90 -24.35 16.18 -11.27
CA CYS A 90 -25.10 17.31 -11.82
C CYS A 90 -24.76 17.45 -13.30
N HIS A 91 -25.78 17.57 -14.15
CA HIS A 91 -25.61 17.68 -15.59
C HIS A 91 -25.38 19.10 -16.07
N ASP A 92 -25.59 20.11 -15.21
CA ASP A 92 -25.45 21.51 -15.60
C ASP A 92 -24.07 22.11 -15.26
N CYS A 93 -23.38 21.58 -14.22
CA CYS A 93 -22.08 22.09 -13.79
C CYS A 93 -21.03 21.00 -13.60
N ASP A 94 -21.30 19.77 -14.05
CA ASP A 94 -20.41 18.61 -13.93
C ASP A 94 -19.97 18.24 -12.51
N PHE A 95 -20.65 18.76 -11.48
CA PHE A 95 -20.38 18.36 -10.09
C PHE A 95 -20.56 16.86 -9.93
N LYS A 96 -19.59 16.21 -9.28
CA LYS A 96 -19.59 14.78 -9.02
C LYS A 96 -19.20 14.52 -7.57
N ALA A 97 -19.98 13.71 -6.86
CA ALA A 97 -19.66 13.24 -5.52
C ALA A 97 -19.90 11.74 -5.39
N ASN A 98 -19.12 11.07 -4.56
CA ASN A 98 -19.34 9.65 -4.27
C ASN A 98 -20.32 9.50 -3.10
N THR A 99 -21.22 8.52 -3.19
CA THR A 99 -22.12 8.15 -2.11
C THR A 99 -22.15 6.65 -1.90
N SER A 100 -22.48 6.21 -0.69
CA SER A 100 -22.66 4.78 -0.39
C SER A 100 -23.99 4.28 -0.95
N ALA A 101 -24.11 2.96 -1.14
CA ALA A 101 -25.36 2.33 -1.57
C ALA A 101 -26.53 2.66 -0.63
N LYS A 102 -26.27 2.70 0.68
CA LYS A 102 -27.28 3.08 1.69
C LYS A 102 -27.84 4.48 1.44
N TRP A 103 -26.95 5.46 1.23
CA TRP A 103 -27.38 6.84 1.03
C TRP A 103 -27.95 7.07 -0.37
N ALA A 104 -27.45 6.38 -1.40
CA ALA A 104 -28.03 6.44 -2.74
C ALA A 104 -29.50 6.02 -2.78
N GLN A 105 -29.90 5.07 -1.94
CA GLN A 105 -31.31 4.64 -1.83
C GLN A 105 -32.18 5.63 -1.03
N GLN A 106 -31.58 6.39 -0.13
CA GLN A 106 -32.31 7.36 0.73
C GLN A 106 -32.35 8.77 0.13
N ILE A 107 -31.38 9.11 -0.69
CA ILE A 107 -31.39 10.38 -1.42
C ILE A 107 -32.45 10.28 -2.52
N ASN A 108 -33.38 11.22 -2.50
CA ASN A 108 -34.34 11.38 -3.60
C ASN A 108 -33.56 11.41 -4.93
N PRO A 109 -33.97 10.68 -5.98
CA PRO A 109 -33.30 10.67 -7.28
C PRO A 109 -33.04 12.09 -7.85
N TYR A 110 -33.72 13.09 -7.35
CA TYR A 110 -33.55 14.50 -7.69
C TYR A 110 -32.96 15.27 -6.49
N PHE A 111 -31.68 15.12 -6.22
CA PHE A 111 -31.02 16.01 -5.26
C PHE A 111 -30.74 17.39 -5.90
N VAL A 112 -30.74 18.43 -5.10
CA VAL A 112 -30.31 19.75 -5.54
C VAL A 112 -28.79 19.84 -5.52
N CYS A 113 -28.21 20.27 -6.65
CA CYS A 113 -26.76 20.41 -6.74
C CYS A 113 -26.26 21.46 -5.73
N PRO A 114 -25.29 21.15 -4.87
CA PRO A 114 -24.76 22.10 -3.88
C PRO A 114 -23.95 23.23 -4.50
N VAL A 115 -23.54 23.10 -5.77
CA VAL A 115 -22.71 24.09 -6.46
C VAL A 115 -23.54 25.09 -7.26
N CYS A 116 -24.44 24.61 -8.14
CA CYS A 116 -25.23 25.48 -9.03
C CYS A 116 -26.73 25.51 -8.68
N GLN A 117 -27.15 24.79 -7.65
CA GLN A 117 -28.55 24.69 -7.20
C GLN A 117 -29.51 24.12 -8.24
N SER A 118 -29.00 23.51 -9.29
CA SER A 118 -29.79 22.84 -10.30
C SER A 118 -30.44 21.56 -9.76
N GLN A 119 -31.63 21.23 -10.27
CA GLN A 119 -32.32 19.97 -10.07
C GLN A 119 -32.03 18.95 -11.20
N ASN A 120 -31.26 19.34 -12.21
CA ASN A 120 -30.86 18.46 -13.30
C ASN A 120 -29.72 17.55 -12.83
N THR A 121 -30.05 16.60 -11.99
CA THR A 121 -29.11 15.73 -11.28
C THR A 121 -29.51 14.26 -11.43
N SER A 122 -28.55 13.36 -11.28
CA SER A 122 -28.79 11.92 -11.29
C SER A 122 -27.89 11.17 -10.32
N ILE A 123 -28.33 9.97 -9.95
CA ILE A 123 -27.52 9.02 -9.17
C ILE A 123 -27.13 7.88 -10.10
N ILE A 124 -25.82 7.76 -10.36
CA ILE A 124 -25.29 6.64 -11.14
C ILE A 124 -24.99 5.51 -10.14
N THR A 125 -25.75 4.46 -10.20
CA THR A 125 -25.53 3.20 -9.47
C THR A 125 -24.65 2.28 -10.31
N LYS A 126 -23.73 1.57 -9.66
CA LYS A 126 -22.97 0.47 -10.27
C LYS A 126 -23.42 -0.85 -9.74
#